data_7297236c34504581ebaa930e20fdbb8b
#
_entry.id   7297236c34504581ebaa930e20fdbb8b
#
_cell.length_a   1.000
_cell.length_b   1.000
_cell.length_c   1.000
_cell.angle_alpha   90.00
_cell.angle_beta   90.00
_cell.angle_gamma   90.00
#
_symmetry.space_group_name_H-M   'P 1'
#
loop_
_entity.id
_entity.type
_entity.pdbx_description
1 polymer ?
#
loop_
_entity_poly.entity_id
_entity_poly.type
_entity_poly.pdbx_seq_one_letter_code
_entity_poly.pdbx_strand_id
1 'polypeptide(L)'
;VTDTKATETTDTAYPAAPALSNAEVAEHDISHVFHSWSAQAKLAPLPIKTAHGSTLVDFDGNEYLDLSSQLVFTNLGHQHPRVIEAIKQQADTLLTIAPAHANATRARAAELILSHAPEGFAKVFFTNGGADANENAIRLARLHTGRDKVISRYRSYHGNTGAAIVATGDWRRQPNEYATGHVHVFGPYSYRSDFWAESEEQECERALQHLEAVIKGEGPDTVAAILLESIPGTAGIMVPPAGYLRGVRELADKYGIVFIADEVMGGFGRAGEWFAFQA
;
A
#
# COMPACT_ATOMS: atom_id res chain seq x y z
N VAL A 1 15.68 -31.17 -39.04
CA VAL A 1 16.13 -29.78 -39.01
C VAL A 1 15.39 -29.06 -40.13
N THR A 2 14.26 -28.44 -39.82
CA THR A 2 13.49 -27.62 -40.77
C THR A 2 13.64 -26.17 -40.34
N ASP A 3 14.32 -25.41 -41.19
CA ASP A 3 14.45 -23.96 -41.11
C ASP A 3 13.05 -23.31 -41.19
N THR A 4 12.52 -22.87 -40.06
CA THR A 4 11.37 -21.99 -40.05
C THR A 4 11.85 -20.55 -40.14
N LYS A 5 11.78 -19.99 -41.35
CA LYS A 5 11.91 -18.54 -41.59
C LYS A 5 10.97 -17.79 -40.65
N ALA A 6 11.55 -16.93 -39.81
CA ALA A 6 10.81 -15.93 -39.08
C ALA A 6 10.03 -15.07 -40.08
N THR A 7 8.71 -15.08 -40.00
CA THR A 7 7.86 -14.16 -40.75
C THR A 7 8.13 -12.76 -40.19
N GLU A 8 8.58 -11.86 -41.04
CA GLU A 8 8.63 -10.42 -40.76
C GLU A 8 7.26 -9.98 -40.28
N THR A 9 7.20 -9.57 -39.03
CA THR A 9 6.01 -8.89 -38.47
C THR A 9 5.93 -7.55 -39.19
N THR A 10 4.92 -7.39 -40.04
CA THR A 10 4.54 -6.09 -40.58
C THR A 10 4.34 -5.12 -39.45
N ASP A 11 5.08 -4.03 -39.49
CA ASP A 11 4.96 -2.88 -38.55
C ASP A 11 3.54 -2.28 -38.69
N THR A 12 2.58 -2.83 -37.92
CA THR A 12 1.28 -2.25 -37.76
C THR A 12 1.39 -1.20 -36.68
N ALA A 13 1.96 -0.03 -37.05
CA ALA A 13 1.88 1.13 -36.21
C ALA A 13 0.39 1.37 -35.85
N TYR A 14 0.06 1.32 -34.57
CA TYR A 14 -1.27 1.71 -34.12
C TYR A 14 -1.56 3.11 -34.65
N PRO A 15 -2.73 3.34 -35.25
CA PRO A 15 -3.10 4.67 -35.74
C PRO A 15 -2.97 5.66 -34.57
N ALA A 16 -2.39 6.83 -34.85
CA ALA A 16 -2.30 7.88 -33.86
C ALA A 16 -3.70 8.17 -33.31
N ALA A 17 -3.84 8.11 -31.98
CA ALA A 17 -5.10 8.46 -31.34
C ALA A 17 -5.50 9.89 -31.75
N PRO A 18 -6.79 10.16 -32.02
CA PRO A 18 -7.25 11.50 -32.37
C PRO A 18 -6.85 12.48 -31.26
N ALA A 19 -6.60 13.73 -31.63
CA ALA A 19 -6.35 14.79 -30.66
C ALA A 19 -7.65 15.02 -29.86
N LEU A 20 -7.66 14.61 -28.59
CA LEU A 20 -8.79 14.77 -27.66
C LEU A 20 -8.63 16.07 -26.90
N SER A 21 -9.74 16.74 -26.62
CA SER A 21 -9.86 17.86 -25.69
C SER A 21 -10.08 17.39 -24.25
N ASN A 22 -9.86 18.27 -23.27
CA ASN A 22 -10.21 18.00 -21.87
C ASN A 22 -11.67 17.57 -21.71
N ALA A 23 -12.60 18.23 -22.42
CA ALA A 23 -14.03 17.93 -22.33
C ALA A 23 -14.36 16.52 -22.83
N GLU A 24 -13.83 16.12 -23.98
CA GLU A 24 -14.04 14.77 -24.54
C GLU A 24 -13.48 13.68 -23.65
N VAL A 25 -12.28 13.89 -23.11
CA VAL A 25 -11.67 12.91 -22.19
C VAL A 25 -12.48 12.77 -20.89
N ALA A 26 -12.90 13.89 -20.29
CA ALA A 26 -13.72 13.88 -19.09
C ALA A 26 -15.08 13.21 -19.33
N GLU A 27 -15.75 13.47 -20.46
CA GLU A 27 -17.01 12.85 -20.83
C GLU A 27 -16.87 11.33 -21.00
N HIS A 28 -15.85 10.87 -21.72
CA HIS A 28 -15.59 9.44 -21.92
C HIS A 28 -15.26 8.74 -20.60
N ASP A 29 -14.46 9.37 -19.75
CA ASP A 29 -14.07 8.82 -18.46
C ASP A 29 -15.29 8.68 -17.53
N ILE A 30 -16.07 9.75 -17.33
CA ILE A 30 -17.28 9.74 -16.49
C ILE A 30 -18.31 8.71 -16.99
N SER A 31 -18.42 8.54 -18.31
CA SER A 31 -19.42 7.65 -18.91
C SER A 31 -19.05 6.16 -18.80
N HIS A 32 -17.77 5.81 -18.70
CA HIS A 32 -17.31 4.42 -18.82
C HIS A 32 -16.45 3.92 -17.66
N VAL A 33 -15.89 4.84 -16.83
CA VAL A 33 -15.00 4.47 -15.73
C VAL A 33 -15.69 4.64 -14.37
N PHE A 34 -15.72 3.57 -13.58
CA PHE A 34 -16.17 3.66 -12.20
C PHE A 34 -15.02 4.07 -11.29
N HIS A 35 -15.06 5.28 -10.75
CA HIS A 35 -14.05 5.80 -9.84
C HIS A 35 -14.24 5.27 -8.42
N SER A 36 -13.23 4.58 -7.90
CA SER A 36 -13.27 4.07 -6.52
C SER A 36 -13.36 5.20 -5.49
N TRP A 37 -14.08 4.94 -4.41
CA TRP A 37 -14.21 5.84 -3.26
C TRP A 37 -14.79 7.24 -3.59
N SER A 38 -15.49 7.36 -4.70
CA SER A 38 -16.05 8.61 -5.20
C SER A 38 -17.55 8.52 -5.43
N ALA A 39 -18.26 9.60 -5.15
CA ALA A 39 -19.68 9.72 -5.50
C ALA A 39 -19.80 9.91 -7.02
N GLN A 40 -20.21 8.88 -7.75
CA GLN A 40 -20.24 8.87 -9.22
C GLN A 40 -21.01 10.05 -9.83
N ALA A 41 -22.13 10.47 -9.21
CA ALA A 41 -22.92 11.61 -9.66
C ALA A 41 -22.26 12.99 -9.47
N LYS A 42 -21.08 13.04 -8.83
CA LYS A 42 -20.35 14.28 -8.53
C LYS A 42 -18.91 14.26 -9.08
N LEU A 43 -18.63 13.35 -10.00
CA LEU A 43 -17.30 13.25 -10.60
C LEU A 43 -17.00 14.50 -11.44
N ALA A 44 -15.81 15.03 -11.26
CA ALA A 44 -15.21 16.08 -12.06
C ALA A 44 -13.70 15.80 -12.20
N PRO A 45 -13.31 14.72 -12.92
CA PRO A 45 -11.93 14.33 -13.04
C PRO A 45 -11.15 15.37 -13.86
N LEU A 46 -9.92 15.66 -13.44
CA LEU A 46 -8.99 16.47 -14.22
C LEU A 46 -8.38 15.59 -15.33
N PRO A 47 -8.59 15.87 -16.61
CA PRO A 47 -8.04 15.08 -17.72
C PRO A 47 -6.54 15.32 -17.86
N ILE A 48 -5.72 14.35 -17.54
CA ILE A 48 -4.26 14.45 -17.62
C ILE A 48 -3.76 13.74 -18.89
N LYS A 49 -3.06 14.50 -19.74
CA LYS A 49 -2.44 14.01 -20.96
C LYS A 49 -1.02 13.48 -20.73
N THR A 50 -0.23 14.19 -19.95
CA THR A 50 1.16 13.84 -19.66
C THR A 50 1.60 14.41 -18.31
N ALA A 51 2.78 13.98 -17.85
CA ALA A 51 3.36 14.50 -16.63
C ALA A 51 4.89 14.37 -16.70
N HIS A 52 5.62 15.18 -15.92
CA HIS A 52 7.08 15.08 -15.76
C HIS A 52 7.52 15.65 -14.41
N GLY A 53 8.43 15.00 -13.73
CA GLY A 53 8.85 15.41 -12.39
C GLY A 53 7.67 15.54 -11.43
N SER A 54 7.33 16.77 -11.02
CA SER A 54 6.17 17.08 -10.19
C SER A 54 5.08 17.87 -10.94
N THR A 55 5.12 17.91 -12.26
CA THR A 55 4.17 18.66 -13.08
C THR A 55 3.24 17.72 -13.84
N LEU A 56 1.95 17.98 -13.77
CA LEU A 56 0.90 17.36 -14.59
C LEU A 56 0.53 18.33 -15.72
N VAL A 57 0.22 17.79 -16.90
CA VAL A 57 -0.21 18.61 -18.05
C VAL A 57 -1.50 18.01 -18.61
N ASP A 58 -2.54 18.84 -18.77
CA ASP A 58 -3.81 18.42 -19.34
C ASP A 58 -3.81 18.40 -20.87
N PHE A 59 -4.93 18.06 -21.50
CA PHE A 59 -5.05 17.99 -22.96
C PHE A 59 -5.06 19.36 -23.64
N ASP A 60 -5.39 20.42 -22.90
CA ASP A 60 -5.38 21.80 -23.40
C ASP A 60 -4.02 22.49 -23.18
N GLY A 61 -3.07 21.78 -22.52
CA GLY A 61 -1.71 22.25 -22.28
C GLY A 61 -1.52 23.06 -20.98
N ASN A 62 -2.52 23.06 -20.09
CA ASN A 62 -2.36 23.71 -18.78
C ASN A 62 -1.50 22.83 -17.87
N GLU A 63 -0.63 23.49 -17.11
CA GLU A 63 0.28 22.84 -16.16
C GLU A 63 -0.23 22.95 -14.73
N TYR A 64 -0.09 21.87 -13.97
CA TYR A 64 -0.48 21.78 -12.56
C TYR A 64 0.67 21.19 -11.75
N LEU A 65 0.92 21.73 -10.56
CA LEU A 65 1.87 21.15 -9.64
C LEU A 65 1.22 20.00 -8.84
N ASP A 66 1.77 18.81 -8.95
CA ASP A 66 1.33 17.63 -8.18
C ASP A 66 1.88 17.66 -6.76
N LEU A 67 1.14 18.30 -5.84
CA LEU A 67 1.49 18.39 -4.42
C LEU A 67 1.18 17.10 -3.64
N SER A 68 0.39 16.18 -4.22
CA SER A 68 0.00 14.95 -3.57
C SER A 68 0.84 13.73 -4.01
N SER A 69 1.75 13.91 -4.96
CA SER A 69 2.50 12.79 -5.55
C SER A 69 1.53 11.70 -6.04
N GLN A 70 0.51 12.11 -6.79
CA GLN A 70 -0.72 11.37 -7.12
C GLN A 70 -1.45 10.94 -5.83
N LEU A 71 -1.42 9.67 -5.47
CA LEU A 71 -1.91 9.15 -4.19
C LEU A 71 -0.72 8.65 -3.35
N VAL A 72 0.26 9.54 -3.13
CA VAL A 72 1.48 9.36 -2.32
C VAL A 72 2.46 8.31 -2.86
N PHE A 73 2.29 7.81 -4.09
CA PHE A 73 3.10 6.70 -4.60
C PHE A 73 4.14 7.09 -5.69
N THR A 74 4.15 8.34 -6.17
CA THR A 74 5.09 8.78 -7.21
C THR A 74 6.39 9.32 -6.59
N ASN A 75 7.10 8.48 -5.83
CA ASN A 75 8.28 8.88 -5.05
C ASN A 75 9.47 9.37 -5.92
N LEU A 76 9.59 8.88 -7.15
CA LEU A 76 10.66 9.27 -8.09
C LEU A 76 10.26 10.43 -9.01
N GLY A 77 9.05 10.96 -8.86
CA GLY A 77 8.45 11.88 -9.82
C GLY A 77 7.88 11.16 -11.04
N HIS A 78 7.10 11.93 -11.80
CA HIS A 78 6.48 11.43 -13.03
C HIS A 78 7.53 11.22 -14.14
N GLN A 79 7.33 10.17 -14.92
CA GLN A 79 8.10 9.89 -16.15
C GLN A 79 9.64 9.85 -15.94
N HIS A 80 10.08 9.23 -14.84
CA HIS A 80 11.52 9.09 -14.57
C HIS A 80 12.21 8.32 -15.72
N PRO A 81 13.21 8.92 -16.43
CA PRO A 81 13.72 8.38 -17.69
C PRO A 81 14.33 6.99 -17.57
N ARG A 82 15.01 6.68 -16.47
CA ARG A 82 15.59 5.35 -16.25
C ARG A 82 14.54 4.27 -16.04
N VAL A 83 13.40 4.60 -15.42
CA VAL A 83 12.28 3.67 -15.23
C VAL A 83 11.61 3.37 -16.55
N ILE A 84 11.35 4.40 -17.38
CA ILE A 84 10.76 4.24 -18.71
C ILE A 84 11.65 3.35 -19.59
N GLU A 85 12.95 3.63 -19.61
CA GLU A 85 13.90 2.86 -20.43
C GLU A 85 13.97 1.40 -19.96
N ALA A 86 14.00 1.14 -18.66
CA ALA A 86 13.98 -0.22 -18.12
C ALA A 86 12.70 -0.99 -18.50
N ILE A 87 11.54 -0.32 -18.51
CA ILE A 87 10.28 -0.92 -18.96
C ILE A 87 10.34 -1.29 -20.44
N LYS A 88 10.84 -0.40 -21.31
CA LYS A 88 10.99 -0.67 -22.75
C LYS A 88 11.89 -1.88 -22.99
N GLN A 89 13.08 -1.90 -22.38
CA GLN A 89 14.02 -3.01 -22.52
C GLN A 89 13.45 -4.34 -22.03
N GLN A 90 12.71 -4.32 -20.91
CA GLN A 90 12.07 -5.52 -20.40
C GLN A 90 10.91 -5.98 -21.29
N ALA A 91 10.16 -5.05 -21.89
CA ALA A 91 9.10 -5.37 -22.85
C ALA A 91 9.64 -6.10 -24.10
N ASP A 92 10.80 -5.68 -24.61
CA ASP A 92 11.47 -6.33 -25.73
C ASP A 92 12.07 -7.70 -25.37
N THR A 93 12.29 -7.97 -24.09
CA THR A 93 12.91 -9.22 -23.62
C THR A 93 11.86 -10.26 -23.20
N LEU A 94 11.01 -9.93 -22.24
CA LEU A 94 10.01 -10.84 -21.67
C LEU A 94 8.96 -10.05 -20.86
N LEU A 95 7.73 -9.99 -21.36
CA LEU A 95 6.62 -9.29 -20.70
C LEU A 95 6.07 -10.03 -19.48
N THR A 96 5.83 -11.34 -19.65
CA THR A 96 5.15 -12.15 -18.62
C THR A 96 5.74 -13.55 -18.55
N ILE A 97 5.70 -14.14 -17.35
CA ILE A 97 6.06 -15.54 -17.13
C ILE A 97 5.29 -16.09 -15.93
N ALA A 98 4.92 -17.37 -15.98
CA ALA A 98 4.24 -18.03 -14.89
C ALA A 98 5.05 -17.99 -13.58
N PRO A 99 4.41 -17.85 -12.41
CA PRO A 99 5.09 -17.69 -11.11
C PRO A 99 6.05 -18.84 -10.76
N ALA A 100 5.81 -20.05 -11.28
CA ALA A 100 6.66 -21.22 -11.05
C ALA A 100 8.04 -21.13 -11.70
N HIS A 101 8.21 -20.25 -12.69
CA HIS A 101 9.49 -20.10 -13.36
C HIS A 101 10.36 -19.02 -12.69
N ALA A 102 11.66 -19.25 -12.66
CA ALA A 102 12.63 -18.24 -12.22
C ALA A 102 12.70 -17.10 -13.24
N ASN A 103 12.84 -15.87 -12.76
CA ASN A 103 12.99 -14.67 -13.58
C ASN A 103 14.07 -13.77 -12.98
N ALA A 104 15.03 -13.36 -13.81
CA ALA A 104 16.19 -12.59 -13.35
C ALA A 104 15.80 -11.22 -12.79
N THR A 105 14.89 -10.51 -13.45
CA THR A 105 14.43 -9.18 -13.01
C THR A 105 13.75 -9.24 -11.64
N ARG A 106 12.85 -10.23 -11.45
CA ARG A 106 12.15 -10.45 -10.17
C ARG A 106 13.14 -10.85 -9.06
N ALA A 107 14.09 -11.75 -9.35
CA ALA A 107 15.10 -12.17 -8.37
C ALA A 107 15.96 -10.98 -7.93
N ARG A 108 16.42 -10.15 -8.89
CA ARG A 108 17.22 -8.96 -8.59
C ARG A 108 16.44 -7.92 -7.79
N ALA A 109 15.16 -7.70 -8.10
CA ALA A 109 14.31 -6.82 -7.32
C ALA A 109 14.17 -7.32 -5.86
N ALA A 110 13.99 -8.63 -5.65
CA ALA A 110 13.92 -9.22 -4.31
C ALA A 110 15.24 -9.02 -3.54
N GLU A 111 16.40 -9.26 -4.16
CA GLU A 111 17.71 -9.02 -3.53
C GLU A 111 17.87 -7.56 -3.08
N LEU A 112 17.50 -6.60 -3.94
CA LEU A 112 17.60 -5.18 -3.64
C LEU A 112 16.67 -4.79 -2.49
N ILE A 113 15.43 -5.27 -2.46
CA ILE A 113 14.50 -5.02 -1.37
C ILE A 113 15.06 -5.58 -0.05
N LEU A 114 15.53 -6.83 -0.08
CA LEU A 114 16.07 -7.49 1.11
C LEU A 114 17.35 -6.83 1.63
N SER A 115 18.16 -6.21 0.76
CA SER A 115 19.38 -5.50 1.19
C SER A 115 19.08 -4.26 2.05
N HIS A 116 17.84 -3.78 2.05
CA HIS A 116 17.37 -2.65 2.87
C HIS A 116 16.43 -3.07 4.00
N ALA A 117 16.01 -4.33 4.01
CA ALA A 117 15.15 -4.87 5.05
C ALA A 117 15.97 -5.22 6.32
N PRO A 118 15.35 -5.22 7.50
CA PRO A 118 16.02 -5.69 8.73
C PRO A 118 16.48 -7.13 8.63
N GLU A 119 17.45 -7.50 9.51
CA GLU A 119 17.87 -8.89 9.66
C GLU A 119 16.67 -9.80 9.98
N GLY A 120 16.67 -11.01 9.40
CA GLY A 120 15.60 -11.99 9.53
C GLY A 120 14.59 -11.98 8.37
N PHE A 121 14.53 -10.94 7.56
CA PHE A 121 13.76 -10.93 6.32
C PHE A 121 14.52 -11.69 5.23
N ALA A 122 13.97 -12.80 4.76
CA ALA A 122 14.67 -13.69 3.84
C ALA A 122 14.03 -13.81 2.44
N LYS A 123 12.78 -13.38 2.27
CA LYS A 123 12.04 -13.54 1.01
C LYS A 123 11.08 -12.39 0.76
N VAL A 124 10.86 -12.12 -0.52
CA VAL A 124 9.86 -11.17 -1.01
C VAL A 124 8.76 -11.94 -1.73
N PHE A 125 7.51 -11.66 -1.39
CA PHE A 125 6.34 -12.14 -2.11
C PHE A 125 5.72 -10.97 -2.89
N PHE A 126 5.82 -11.01 -4.21
CA PHE A 126 5.27 -9.97 -5.09
C PHE A 126 3.78 -10.16 -5.30
N THR A 127 3.01 -9.09 -5.15
CA THR A 127 1.55 -9.03 -5.32
C THR A 127 1.17 -7.88 -6.26
N ASN A 128 -0.12 -7.77 -6.60
CA ASN A 128 -0.60 -6.73 -7.51
C ASN A 128 -0.91 -5.39 -6.82
N GLY A 129 -0.94 -5.36 -5.51
CA GLY A 129 -1.25 -4.15 -4.75
C GLY A 129 -1.22 -4.35 -3.25
N GLY A 130 -1.39 -3.26 -2.48
CA GLY A 130 -1.36 -3.29 -1.02
C GLY A 130 -2.45 -4.16 -0.39
N ALA A 131 -3.66 -4.18 -0.98
CA ALA A 131 -4.73 -5.06 -0.51
C ALA A 131 -4.33 -6.53 -0.60
N ASP A 132 -3.79 -6.97 -1.76
CA ASP A 132 -3.31 -8.34 -1.94
C ASP A 132 -2.14 -8.67 -1.00
N ALA A 133 -1.26 -7.70 -0.76
CA ALA A 133 -0.14 -7.86 0.18
C ALA A 133 -0.66 -8.12 1.59
N ASN A 134 -1.61 -7.31 2.07
CA ASN A 134 -2.21 -7.47 3.39
C ASN A 134 -3.02 -8.77 3.52
N GLU A 135 -3.78 -9.18 2.49
CA GLU A 135 -4.46 -10.48 2.48
C GLU A 135 -3.48 -11.64 2.69
N ASN A 136 -2.37 -11.61 1.95
CA ASN A 136 -1.37 -12.68 2.06
C ASN A 136 -0.61 -12.62 3.39
N ALA A 137 -0.29 -11.43 3.90
CA ALA A 137 0.35 -11.27 5.20
C ALA A 137 -0.54 -11.80 6.34
N ILE A 138 -1.84 -11.45 6.34
CA ILE A 138 -2.82 -11.97 7.30
C ILE A 138 -2.94 -13.49 7.19
N ARG A 139 -3.05 -14.02 5.97
CA ARG A 139 -3.14 -15.46 5.73
C ARG A 139 -1.91 -16.20 6.25
N LEU A 140 -0.72 -15.69 5.96
CA LEU A 140 0.54 -16.29 6.43
C LEU A 140 0.65 -16.23 7.96
N ALA A 141 0.26 -15.12 8.59
CA ALA A 141 0.23 -15.01 10.04
C ALA A 141 -0.70 -16.05 10.69
N ARG A 142 -1.90 -16.22 10.14
CA ARG A 142 -2.86 -17.26 10.59
C ARG A 142 -2.30 -18.67 10.44
N LEU A 143 -1.71 -18.99 9.29
CA LEU A 143 -1.09 -20.29 9.03
C LEU A 143 0.11 -20.56 9.96
N HIS A 144 0.93 -19.54 10.22
CA HIS A 144 2.11 -19.66 11.07
C HIS A 144 1.74 -19.86 12.54
N THR A 145 0.78 -19.11 13.03
CA THR A 145 0.40 -19.11 14.46
C THR A 145 -0.66 -20.17 14.81
N GLY A 146 -1.43 -20.64 13.83
CA GLY A 146 -2.64 -21.44 14.06
C GLY A 146 -3.78 -20.65 14.73
N ARG A 147 -3.73 -19.32 14.71
CA ARG A 147 -4.69 -18.41 15.35
C ARG A 147 -5.46 -17.62 14.30
N ASP A 148 -6.60 -17.03 14.65
CA ASP A 148 -7.52 -16.41 13.69
C ASP A 148 -7.60 -14.90 13.75
N LYS A 149 -7.49 -14.30 14.96
CA LYS A 149 -7.77 -12.87 15.15
C LYS A 149 -6.64 -11.98 14.63
N VAL A 150 -7.03 -10.84 14.05
CA VAL A 150 -6.13 -9.76 13.65
C VAL A 150 -6.53 -8.50 14.38
N ILE A 151 -5.59 -7.88 15.06
CA ILE A 151 -5.76 -6.58 15.71
C ILE A 151 -5.26 -5.50 14.74
N SER A 152 -6.08 -4.51 14.44
CA SER A 152 -5.72 -3.31 13.69
C SER A 152 -6.21 -2.06 14.42
N ARG A 153 -5.90 -0.86 13.91
CA ARG A 153 -6.36 0.37 14.59
C ARG A 153 -7.56 1.00 13.90
N TYR A 154 -8.38 1.72 14.67
CA TYR A 154 -9.28 2.71 14.09
C TYR A 154 -8.50 3.78 13.33
N ARG A 155 -9.13 4.43 12.34
CA ARG A 155 -8.47 5.42 11.47
C ARG A 155 -7.29 4.82 10.73
N SER A 156 -7.53 3.70 10.01
CA SER A 156 -6.55 3.05 9.14
C SER A 156 -7.19 2.62 7.84
N TYR A 157 -6.36 2.29 6.84
CA TYR A 157 -6.81 1.69 5.60
C TYR A 157 -5.80 0.65 5.12
N HIS A 158 -6.26 -0.58 4.94
CA HIS A 158 -5.42 -1.71 4.56
C HIS A 158 -5.79 -2.35 3.23
N GLY A 159 -6.82 -1.86 2.56
CA GLY A 159 -7.30 -2.37 1.28
C GLY A 159 -8.82 -2.56 1.25
N ASN A 160 -9.35 -2.99 0.09
CA ASN A 160 -10.79 -3.18 -0.13
C ASN A 160 -11.17 -4.63 -0.45
N THR A 161 -10.27 -5.58 -0.21
CA THR A 161 -10.51 -7.02 -0.34
C THR A 161 -10.98 -7.63 0.98
N GLY A 162 -11.27 -8.93 1.02
CA GLY A 162 -11.93 -9.61 2.14
C GLY A 162 -11.40 -9.29 3.53
N ALA A 163 -10.18 -9.72 3.87
CA ALA A 163 -9.61 -9.48 5.20
C ALA A 163 -9.05 -8.06 5.35
N ALA A 164 -8.50 -7.49 4.29
CA ALA A 164 -7.92 -6.14 4.31
C ALA A 164 -8.97 -5.05 4.57
N ILE A 165 -10.18 -5.15 3.98
CA ILE A 165 -11.25 -4.16 4.23
C ILE A 165 -11.80 -4.27 5.66
N VAL A 166 -11.89 -5.47 6.21
CA VAL A 166 -12.38 -5.67 7.59
C VAL A 166 -11.34 -5.19 8.61
N ALA A 167 -10.05 -5.33 8.30
CA ALA A 167 -8.96 -4.76 9.10
C ALA A 167 -8.88 -3.23 8.99
N THR A 168 -9.43 -2.63 7.92
CA THR A 168 -9.51 -1.17 7.77
C THR A 168 -10.31 -0.55 8.91
N GLY A 169 -9.80 0.55 9.49
CA GLY A 169 -10.36 1.15 10.71
C GLY A 169 -11.31 2.31 10.47
N ASP A 170 -11.64 2.65 9.22
CA ASP A 170 -12.58 3.73 8.88
C ASP A 170 -13.93 3.20 8.37
N TRP A 171 -14.83 4.14 7.98
CA TRP A 171 -16.19 3.83 7.55
C TRP A 171 -16.29 2.89 6.34
N ARG A 172 -15.25 2.78 5.50
CA ARG A 172 -15.24 1.94 4.30
C ARG A 172 -15.40 0.46 4.62
N ARG A 173 -15.06 0.02 5.84
CA ARG A 173 -15.24 -1.38 6.28
C ARG A 173 -16.70 -1.76 6.53
N GLN A 174 -17.57 -0.80 6.86
CA GLN A 174 -18.94 -1.06 7.37
C GLN A 174 -19.75 -2.06 6.52
N PRO A 175 -19.74 -2.02 5.17
CA PRO A 175 -20.43 -3.03 4.36
C PRO A 175 -19.91 -4.45 4.54
N ASN A 176 -18.73 -4.65 5.14
CA ASN A 176 -18.04 -5.92 5.28
C ASN A 176 -17.93 -6.40 6.76
N GLU A 177 -18.54 -5.70 7.71
CA GLU A 177 -18.47 -6.04 9.14
C GLU A 177 -19.15 -7.38 9.52
N TYR A 178 -19.77 -8.08 8.58
CA TYR A 178 -20.23 -9.45 8.77
C TYR A 178 -19.09 -10.46 8.98
N ALA A 179 -17.86 -10.15 8.59
CA ALA A 179 -16.71 -11.01 8.78
C ALA A 179 -16.18 -10.92 10.21
N THR A 180 -15.88 -12.04 10.82
CA THR A 180 -15.36 -12.17 12.19
C THR A 180 -13.84 -12.27 12.23
N GLY A 181 -13.25 -12.21 13.43
CA GLY A 181 -11.82 -12.38 13.63
C GLY A 181 -10.98 -11.10 13.41
N HIS A 182 -11.62 -9.93 13.46
CA HIS A 182 -10.96 -8.64 13.40
C HIS A 182 -11.31 -7.80 14.64
N VAL A 183 -10.30 -7.18 15.23
CA VAL A 183 -10.40 -6.37 16.45
C VAL A 183 -9.76 -5.02 16.17
N HIS A 184 -10.47 -3.93 16.48
CA HIS A 184 -9.94 -2.57 16.31
C HIS A 184 -9.58 -1.95 17.65
N VAL A 185 -8.41 -1.32 17.70
CA VAL A 185 -7.91 -0.56 18.85
C VAL A 185 -7.78 0.92 18.51
N PHE A 186 -7.82 1.78 19.53
CA PHE A 186 -7.37 3.15 19.36
C PHE A 186 -5.84 3.17 19.24
N GLY A 187 -5.33 3.99 18.33
CA GLY A 187 -3.89 4.24 18.21
C GLY A 187 -3.54 5.63 18.71
N PRO A 188 -2.27 5.92 18.97
CA PRO A 188 -1.85 7.21 19.51
C PRO A 188 -2.14 8.35 18.51
N TYR A 189 -2.59 9.48 19.06
CA TYR A 189 -2.81 10.72 18.32
C TYR A 189 -2.76 11.92 19.26
N SER A 190 -1.58 12.42 19.57
CA SER A 190 -1.34 13.46 20.58
C SER A 190 -2.17 14.74 20.39
N TYR A 191 -2.46 15.11 19.14
CA TYR A 191 -3.30 16.29 18.84
C TYR A 191 -4.74 16.17 19.33
N ARG A 192 -5.31 14.95 19.36
CA ARG A 192 -6.64 14.62 19.87
C ARG A 192 -6.59 13.23 20.52
N SER A 193 -5.97 13.19 21.70
CA SER A 193 -5.75 11.94 22.43
C SER A 193 -7.06 11.28 22.83
N ASP A 194 -7.25 10.04 22.42
CA ASP A 194 -8.32 9.16 22.90
C ASP A 194 -7.99 8.61 24.31
N PHE A 195 -6.76 8.87 24.79
CA PHE A 195 -6.22 8.37 26.08
C PHE A 195 -6.08 9.47 27.14
N TRP A 196 -6.57 10.69 26.88
CA TRP A 196 -6.43 11.85 27.77
C TRP A 196 -4.97 12.10 28.19
N ALA A 197 -4.03 11.86 27.30
CA ALA A 197 -2.62 12.10 27.53
C ALA A 197 -2.29 13.60 27.45
N GLU A 198 -1.37 14.02 28.30
CA GLU A 198 -0.90 15.42 28.41
C GLU A 198 0.47 15.62 27.74
N SER A 199 1.14 14.52 27.34
CA SER A 199 2.40 14.53 26.62
C SER A 199 2.48 13.38 25.62
N GLU A 200 3.44 13.43 24.68
CA GLU A 200 3.67 12.35 23.73
C GLU A 200 4.12 11.05 24.39
N GLU A 201 4.89 11.14 25.47
CA GLU A 201 5.33 9.98 26.24
C GLU A 201 4.13 9.29 26.90
N GLN A 202 3.22 10.05 27.50
CA GLN A 202 1.98 9.50 28.05
C GLN A 202 1.06 8.93 26.99
N GLU A 203 0.98 9.57 25.82
CA GLU A 203 0.21 9.06 24.69
C GLU A 203 0.75 7.70 24.24
N CYS A 204 2.07 7.58 24.10
CA CYS A 204 2.75 6.33 23.75
C CYS A 204 2.46 5.23 24.78
N GLU A 205 2.71 5.54 26.07
CA GLU A 205 2.54 4.59 27.17
C GLU A 205 1.09 4.07 27.25
N ARG A 206 0.12 4.98 27.25
CA ARG A 206 -1.31 4.63 27.39
C ARG A 206 -1.85 3.88 26.18
N ALA A 207 -1.39 4.24 24.97
CA ALA A 207 -1.74 3.49 23.75
C ALA A 207 -1.19 2.06 23.78
N LEU A 208 0.02 1.84 24.28
CA LEU A 208 0.59 0.50 24.47
C LEU A 208 -0.12 -0.29 25.58
N GLN A 209 -0.44 0.36 26.68
CA GLN A 209 -1.25 -0.26 27.76
C GLN A 209 -2.62 -0.68 27.24
N HIS A 210 -3.28 0.16 26.43
CA HIS A 210 -4.54 -0.17 25.79
C HIS A 210 -4.40 -1.38 24.86
N LEU A 211 -3.40 -1.39 23.99
CA LEU A 211 -3.15 -2.52 23.09
C LEU A 211 -2.94 -3.81 23.87
N GLU A 212 -2.11 -3.78 24.92
CA GLU A 212 -1.88 -4.96 25.76
C GLU A 212 -3.16 -5.42 26.49
N ALA A 213 -3.96 -4.50 26.98
CA ALA A 213 -5.25 -4.81 27.62
C ALA A 213 -6.21 -5.52 26.63
N VAL A 214 -6.26 -5.05 25.37
CA VAL A 214 -7.07 -5.69 24.32
C VAL A 214 -6.53 -7.07 23.99
N ILE A 215 -5.20 -7.24 23.80
CA ILE A 215 -4.59 -8.58 23.57
C ILE A 215 -5.01 -9.55 24.68
N LYS A 216 -4.93 -9.12 25.95
CA LYS A 216 -5.33 -9.96 27.10
C LYS A 216 -6.82 -10.26 27.11
N GLY A 217 -7.66 -9.27 26.80
CA GLY A 217 -9.12 -9.40 26.76
C GLY A 217 -9.61 -10.32 25.63
N GLU A 218 -8.94 -10.27 24.49
CA GLU A 218 -9.25 -11.15 23.34
C GLU A 218 -8.74 -12.59 23.51
N GLY A 219 -7.80 -12.80 24.42
CA GLY A 219 -7.07 -14.05 24.62
C GLY A 219 -5.82 -14.12 23.73
N PRO A 220 -4.61 -13.97 24.28
CA PRO A 220 -3.37 -13.89 23.50
C PRO A 220 -3.19 -15.04 22.51
N ASP A 221 -3.62 -16.24 22.90
CA ASP A 221 -3.52 -17.46 22.06
C ASP A 221 -4.51 -17.50 20.91
N THR A 222 -5.39 -16.52 20.77
CA THR A 222 -6.34 -16.40 19.65
C THR A 222 -5.90 -15.35 18.62
N VAL A 223 -4.93 -14.49 18.95
CA VAL A 223 -4.46 -13.40 18.10
C VAL A 223 -3.29 -13.84 17.22
N ALA A 224 -3.54 -13.86 15.92
CA ALA A 224 -2.54 -14.23 14.90
C ALA A 224 -1.59 -13.07 14.58
N ALA A 225 -2.15 -11.86 14.43
CA ALA A 225 -1.37 -10.71 13.99
C ALA A 225 -1.85 -9.39 14.61
N ILE A 226 -0.93 -8.44 14.69
CA ILE A 226 -1.16 -7.01 14.81
C ILE A 226 -0.78 -6.39 13.46
N LEU A 227 -1.73 -5.73 12.79
CA LEU A 227 -1.54 -5.08 11.50
C LEU A 227 -1.69 -3.56 11.67
N LEU A 228 -0.61 -2.82 11.47
CA LEU A 228 -0.59 -1.36 11.59
C LEU A 228 0.15 -0.71 10.44
N GLU A 229 -0.37 0.42 9.94
CA GLU A 229 0.45 1.35 9.16
C GLU A 229 1.51 1.97 10.08
N SER A 230 2.78 2.00 9.65
CA SER A 230 3.84 2.64 10.43
C SER A 230 3.56 4.13 10.63
N ILE A 231 3.04 4.79 9.59
CA ILE A 231 2.48 6.14 9.63
C ILE A 231 1.12 6.09 8.95
N PRO A 232 0.00 6.09 9.69
CA PRO A 232 -1.34 6.07 9.11
C PRO A 232 -1.59 7.21 8.13
N GLY A 233 -1.75 6.85 6.86
CA GLY A 233 -1.83 7.81 5.77
C GLY A 233 -3.22 8.41 5.59
N THR A 234 -4.21 7.59 5.28
CA THR A 234 -5.59 8.05 5.01
C THR A 234 -6.28 8.69 6.22
N ALA A 235 -5.77 8.44 7.41
CA ALA A 235 -6.23 9.07 8.64
C ALA A 235 -5.80 10.53 8.79
N GLY A 236 -4.90 11.02 7.94
CA GLY A 236 -4.39 12.39 7.96
C GLY A 236 -2.89 12.49 8.30
N ILE A 237 -2.11 11.48 7.92
CA ILE A 237 -0.67 11.41 8.15
C ILE A 237 -0.35 11.52 9.65
N MET A 238 -0.77 10.51 10.39
CA MET A 238 -0.63 10.50 11.85
C MET A 238 0.69 9.85 12.27
N VAL A 239 1.72 10.67 12.47
CA VAL A 239 3.02 10.18 12.95
C VAL A 239 2.86 9.71 14.41
N PRO A 240 3.18 8.46 14.74
CA PRO A 240 3.09 7.97 16.11
C PRO A 240 4.19 8.58 16.98
N PRO A 241 3.97 8.69 18.30
CA PRO A 241 5.00 9.09 19.25
C PRO A 241 6.23 8.18 19.20
N ALA A 242 7.39 8.73 19.49
CA ALA A 242 8.65 7.97 19.55
C ALA A 242 8.52 6.74 20.48
N GLY A 243 8.99 5.58 20.00
CA GLY A 243 8.95 4.32 20.74
C GLY A 243 7.66 3.51 20.60
N TYR A 244 6.58 4.07 20.04
CA TYR A 244 5.32 3.33 19.91
C TYR A 244 5.44 2.05 19.08
N LEU A 245 5.99 2.12 17.86
CA LEU A 245 6.14 0.92 17.01
C LEU A 245 7.08 -0.12 17.65
N ARG A 246 8.11 0.33 18.35
CA ARG A 246 8.98 -0.57 19.13
C ARG A 246 8.20 -1.27 20.23
N GLY A 247 7.40 -0.55 21.00
CA GLY A 247 6.55 -1.13 22.04
C GLY A 247 5.52 -2.11 21.48
N VAL A 248 4.94 -1.83 20.29
CA VAL A 248 4.08 -2.79 19.58
C VAL A 248 4.86 -4.06 19.22
N ARG A 249 6.10 -3.94 18.71
CA ARG A 249 6.96 -5.08 18.40
C ARG A 249 7.24 -5.92 19.66
N GLU A 250 7.58 -5.28 20.76
CA GLU A 250 7.84 -5.94 22.05
C GLU A 250 6.61 -6.69 22.58
N LEU A 251 5.41 -6.09 22.46
CA LEU A 251 4.16 -6.77 22.80
C LEU A 251 3.89 -7.97 21.88
N ALA A 252 4.12 -7.81 20.59
CA ALA A 252 3.95 -8.89 19.63
C ALA A 252 4.89 -10.08 19.96
N ASP A 253 6.16 -9.82 20.26
CA ASP A 253 7.13 -10.82 20.68
C ASP A 253 6.73 -11.50 22.00
N LYS A 254 6.30 -10.71 22.99
CA LYS A 254 5.87 -11.20 24.30
C LYS A 254 4.75 -12.24 24.21
N TYR A 255 3.80 -12.04 23.29
CA TYR A 255 2.64 -12.91 23.14
C TYR A 255 2.71 -13.86 21.94
N GLY A 256 3.83 -13.91 21.22
CA GLY A 256 4.02 -14.74 20.04
C GLY A 256 3.03 -14.39 18.92
N ILE A 257 2.77 -13.10 18.73
CA ILE A 257 1.88 -12.54 17.71
C ILE A 257 2.74 -12.02 16.55
N VAL A 258 2.30 -12.20 15.31
CA VAL A 258 3.00 -11.64 14.14
C VAL A 258 2.72 -10.13 14.04
N PHE A 259 3.76 -9.31 14.02
CA PHE A 259 3.61 -7.89 13.71
C PHE A 259 3.74 -7.67 12.20
N ILE A 260 2.70 -7.13 11.58
CA ILE A 260 2.64 -6.76 10.16
C ILE A 260 2.70 -5.24 10.07
N ALA A 261 3.82 -4.70 9.59
CA ALA A 261 3.97 -3.28 9.29
C ALA A 261 3.44 -3.01 7.87
N ASP A 262 2.34 -2.28 7.76
CA ASP A 262 1.81 -1.82 6.48
C ASP A 262 2.58 -0.58 6.02
N GLU A 263 3.46 -0.78 5.05
CA GLU A 263 4.35 0.22 4.48
C GLU A 263 3.87 0.73 3.10
N VAL A 264 2.61 0.49 2.75
CA VAL A 264 2.05 0.88 1.44
C VAL A 264 2.20 2.38 1.19
N MET A 265 2.02 3.22 2.21
CA MET A 265 2.25 4.65 2.10
C MET A 265 3.64 5.08 2.60
N GLY A 266 4.14 4.48 3.67
CA GLY A 266 5.36 4.92 4.36
C GLY A 266 6.65 4.44 3.72
N GLY A 267 6.63 3.33 3.00
CA GLY A 267 7.80 2.68 2.47
C GLY A 267 8.48 3.37 1.29
N PHE A 268 9.64 2.86 0.92
CA PHE A 268 10.44 3.26 -0.23
C PHE A 268 10.81 4.76 -0.26
N GLY A 269 11.28 5.28 0.87
CA GLY A 269 11.82 6.62 0.99
C GLY A 269 10.82 7.71 1.38
N ARG A 270 9.53 7.41 1.50
CA ARG A 270 8.49 8.41 1.82
C ARG A 270 8.71 9.10 3.16
N ALA A 271 9.18 8.36 4.17
CA ALA A 271 9.45 8.87 5.51
C ALA A 271 10.92 9.28 5.74
N GLY A 272 11.76 9.26 4.70
CA GLY A 272 13.20 9.57 4.79
C GLY A 272 14.10 8.35 4.92
N GLU A 273 13.56 7.23 5.37
CA GLU A 273 14.21 5.93 5.43
C GLU A 273 13.61 4.97 4.38
N TRP A 274 14.24 3.79 4.15
CA TRP A 274 13.70 2.81 3.21
C TRP A 274 12.30 2.32 3.60
N PHE A 275 12.08 2.11 4.88
CA PHE A 275 10.77 1.79 5.44
C PHE A 275 10.46 2.74 6.59
N ALA A 276 9.20 3.17 6.73
CA ALA A 276 8.80 4.15 7.72
C ALA A 276 8.97 3.64 9.18
N PHE A 277 8.93 2.33 9.42
CA PHE A 277 9.22 1.79 10.75
C PHE A 277 10.69 1.96 11.18
N GLN A 278 11.58 2.38 10.29
CA GLN A 278 12.99 2.66 10.57
C GLN A 278 13.24 4.13 10.98
N ALA A 279 12.27 5.02 10.71
CA ALA A 279 12.35 6.45 10.97
C ALA A 279 12.15 6.82 12.46
#